data_ebb2167e590898e843816529b505a237
#
_entry.id   ebb2167e590898e843816529b505a237
#
_cell.length_a   1.000
_cell.length_b   1.000
_cell.length_c   1.000
_cell.angle_alpha   90.00
_cell.angle_beta   90.00
_cell.angle_gamma   90.00
#
_symmetry.space_group_name_H-M   'P 1'
#
loop_
_entity.id
_entity.type
_entity.pdbx_description
1 polymer ?
#
loop_
_entity_poly.entity_id
_entity_poly.type
_entity_poly.pdbx_seq_one_letter_code
_entity_poly.pdbx_strand_id
1 'polypeptide(L)'
;GTAFMKAPAGRADFDFFGENLFRSDLSISVGELGSLLDHSGPIGASEKYAAKVFGAHRTYHVTNGSSTSNRVIFMACVTHNQVALCDRNCHKSIEQAMTMSGAIPNYMMPLRNFYGIIGPIPPQALQAEAIKKTISENSLITKDIDSTPVHAIVTNSTYDGLCYNARRVEELLGQSVDRMHFDEAWYGYARFNPIYKDRFAMYGNPADHKPTDMTVFATQSTHKLLAALSQA
;
A
#
# COMPACT_ATOMS: atom_id res chain seq x y z
N GLY A 1 -1.32 -33.34 2.96
CA GLY A 1 -0.55 -34.57 2.80
C GLY A 1 -1.32 -35.80 3.24
N THR A 2 -0.76 -37.00 3.02
CA THR A 2 -1.42 -38.31 3.27
C THR A 2 -1.93 -38.45 4.72
N ALA A 3 -1.19 -37.94 5.68
CA ALA A 3 -1.61 -37.96 7.11
C ALA A 3 -2.88 -37.17 7.35
N PHE A 4 -3.00 -36.03 6.75
CA PHE A 4 -4.20 -35.18 6.82
C PHE A 4 -5.42 -35.93 6.27
N MET A 5 -5.29 -36.55 5.09
CA MET A 5 -6.36 -37.30 4.44
C MET A 5 -6.82 -38.56 5.21
N LYS A 6 -6.00 -39.05 6.14
CA LYS A 6 -6.37 -40.21 7.00
C LYS A 6 -7.18 -39.79 8.22
N ALA A 7 -7.15 -38.53 8.62
CA ALA A 7 -7.95 -37.99 9.73
C ALA A 7 -9.39 -37.73 9.26
N PRO A 8 -10.43 -38.00 10.09
CA PRO A 8 -11.81 -37.74 9.71
C PRO A 8 -12.07 -36.28 9.32
N ALA A 9 -11.51 -35.32 10.06
CA ALA A 9 -11.62 -33.91 9.76
C ALA A 9 -10.98 -33.56 8.41
N GLY A 10 -9.78 -34.08 8.12
CA GLY A 10 -9.11 -33.85 6.85
C GLY A 10 -9.86 -34.45 5.66
N ARG A 11 -10.54 -35.59 5.88
CA ARG A 11 -11.41 -36.18 4.87
C ARG A 11 -12.64 -35.33 4.60
N ALA A 12 -13.27 -34.80 5.67
CA ALA A 12 -14.41 -33.91 5.51
C ALA A 12 -14.05 -32.61 4.75
N ASP A 13 -12.90 -32.02 5.03
CA ASP A 13 -12.39 -30.87 4.29
C ASP A 13 -12.15 -31.18 2.81
N PHE A 14 -11.53 -32.33 2.53
CA PHE A 14 -11.30 -32.77 1.17
C PHE A 14 -12.60 -32.99 0.39
N ASP A 15 -13.58 -33.65 1.01
CA ASP A 15 -14.88 -33.92 0.41
C ASP A 15 -15.67 -32.62 0.16
N PHE A 16 -15.47 -31.60 1.02
CA PHE A 16 -16.10 -30.28 0.87
C PHE A 16 -15.42 -29.41 -0.20
N PHE A 17 -14.09 -29.28 -0.15
CA PHE A 17 -13.37 -28.35 -1.04
C PHE A 17 -12.92 -28.99 -2.37
N GLY A 18 -12.85 -30.32 -2.43
CA GLY A 18 -12.42 -31.06 -3.60
C GLY A 18 -10.88 -31.12 -3.78
N GLU A 19 -10.46 -32.04 -4.62
CA GLU A 19 -9.04 -32.35 -4.86
C GLU A 19 -8.22 -31.15 -5.36
N ASN A 20 -8.80 -30.31 -6.21
CA ASN A 20 -8.09 -29.20 -6.84
C ASN A 20 -7.60 -28.16 -5.83
N LEU A 21 -8.35 -27.91 -4.76
CA LEU A 21 -7.89 -26.99 -3.72
C LEU A 21 -6.59 -27.48 -3.08
N PHE A 22 -6.54 -28.78 -2.72
CA PHE A 22 -5.36 -29.37 -2.07
C PHE A 22 -4.17 -29.52 -3.03
N ARG A 23 -4.43 -29.69 -4.33
CA ARG A 23 -3.39 -29.71 -5.37
C ARG A 23 -2.82 -28.34 -5.68
N SER A 24 -3.54 -27.26 -5.38
CA SER A 24 -3.06 -25.88 -5.58
C SER A 24 -2.12 -25.40 -4.48
N ASP A 25 -2.07 -26.11 -3.34
CA ASP A 25 -1.13 -25.81 -2.25
C ASP A 25 0.26 -26.38 -2.59
N LEU A 26 1.06 -25.58 -3.27
CA LEU A 26 2.39 -25.95 -3.75
C LEU A 26 3.48 -25.39 -2.85
N SER A 27 4.41 -26.25 -2.46
CA SER A 27 5.65 -25.82 -1.81
C SER A 27 6.57 -25.13 -2.82
N ILE A 28 7.07 -23.95 -2.51
CA ILE A 28 8.05 -23.20 -3.31
C ILE A 28 9.51 -23.61 -2.98
N SER A 29 9.71 -24.76 -2.36
CA SER A 29 11.05 -25.31 -2.08
C SER A 29 11.75 -25.91 -3.32
N VAL A 30 11.04 -26.00 -4.43
CA VAL A 30 11.56 -26.52 -5.71
C VAL A 30 12.07 -25.34 -6.53
N GLY A 31 13.35 -25.41 -6.95
CA GLY A 31 14.03 -24.30 -7.63
C GLY A 31 13.34 -23.81 -8.90
N GLU A 32 12.67 -24.69 -9.64
CA GLU A 32 11.95 -24.37 -10.87
C GLU A 32 10.72 -23.49 -10.64
N LEU A 33 10.15 -23.48 -9.44
CA LEU A 33 9.04 -22.59 -9.06
C LEU A 33 9.52 -21.20 -8.69
N GLY A 34 10.82 -21.00 -8.54
CA GLY A 34 11.42 -19.73 -8.19
C GLY A 34 11.28 -19.39 -6.70
N SER A 35 11.58 -18.17 -6.37
CA SER A 35 11.61 -17.67 -4.99
C SER A 35 11.05 -16.25 -4.91
N LEU A 36 10.28 -15.99 -3.87
CA LEU A 36 9.86 -14.61 -3.53
C LEU A 36 11.05 -13.74 -3.13
N LEU A 37 12.09 -14.32 -2.53
CA LEU A 37 13.29 -13.59 -2.13
C LEU A 37 14.13 -13.17 -3.35
N ASP A 38 14.29 -14.06 -4.32
CA ASP A 38 15.13 -13.83 -5.50
C ASP A 38 14.34 -13.25 -6.69
N HIS A 39 13.02 -13.14 -6.57
CA HIS A 39 12.14 -12.69 -7.65
C HIS A 39 12.35 -13.47 -8.95
N SER A 40 12.48 -14.79 -8.83
CA SER A 40 12.87 -15.70 -9.92
C SER A 40 11.73 -16.64 -10.34
N GLY A 41 11.93 -17.35 -11.45
CA GLY A 41 10.98 -18.34 -11.96
C GLY A 41 9.59 -17.78 -12.28
N PRO A 42 8.53 -18.59 -12.16
CA PRO A 42 7.14 -18.17 -12.37
C PRO A 42 6.70 -17.03 -11.48
N ILE A 43 7.21 -16.96 -10.24
CA ILE A 43 6.93 -15.87 -9.30
C ILE A 43 7.44 -14.54 -9.87
N GLY A 44 8.72 -14.47 -10.26
CA GLY A 44 9.29 -13.27 -10.87
C GLY A 44 8.65 -12.92 -12.21
N ALA A 45 8.23 -13.91 -13.00
CA ALA A 45 7.47 -13.66 -14.23
C ALA A 45 6.10 -13.03 -13.93
N SER A 46 5.41 -13.51 -12.91
CA SER A 46 4.13 -12.96 -12.44
C SER A 46 4.28 -11.52 -11.96
N GLU A 47 5.32 -11.19 -11.17
CA GLU A 47 5.60 -9.83 -10.73
C GLU A 47 5.86 -8.88 -11.90
N LYS A 48 6.65 -9.30 -12.89
CA LYS A 48 6.89 -8.51 -14.12
C LYS A 48 5.60 -8.30 -14.92
N TYR A 49 4.77 -9.32 -15.03
CA TYR A 49 3.48 -9.21 -15.70
C TYR A 49 2.53 -8.26 -14.97
N ALA A 50 2.43 -8.37 -13.64
CA ALA A 50 1.65 -7.46 -12.82
C ALA A 50 2.13 -6.01 -12.96
N ALA A 51 3.44 -5.76 -12.94
CA ALA A 51 4.01 -4.43 -13.16
C ALA A 51 3.55 -3.84 -14.51
N LYS A 52 3.60 -4.63 -15.58
CA LYS A 52 3.11 -4.22 -16.91
C LYS A 52 1.62 -3.90 -16.90
N VAL A 53 0.80 -4.74 -16.28
CA VAL A 53 -0.66 -4.58 -16.24
C VAL A 53 -1.06 -3.34 -15.43
N PHE A 54 -0.43 -3.11 -14.28
CA PHE A 54 -0.74 -1.98 -13.41
C PHE A 54 0.04 -0.69 -13.75
N GLY A 55 0.94 -0.71 -14.72
CA GLY A 55 1.70 0.47 -15.13
C GLY A 55 2.75 0.90 -14.11
N ALA A 56 3.35 -0.06 -13.41
CA ALA A 56 4.42 0.17 -12.45
C ALA A 56 5.79 -0.23 -13.02
N HIS A 57 6.88 0.35 -12.51
CA HIS A 57 8.23 -0.12 -12.83
C HIS A 57 8.49 -1.51 -12.27
N ARG A 58 7.98 -1.77 -11.06
CA ARG A 58 8.11 -3.05 -10.35
C ARG A 58 6.86 -3.35 -9.55
N THR A 59 6.59 -4.64 -9.39
CA THR A 59 5.57 -5.16 -8.48
C THR A 59 6.20 -6.27 -7.65
N TYR A 60 5.78 -6.38 -6.41
CA TYR A 60 6.23 -7.40 -5.48
C TYR A 60 5.01 -8.12 -4.90
N HIS A 61 5.01 -9.44 -4.94
CA HIS A 61 3.99 -10.24 -4.28
C HIS A 61 4.32 -10.37 -2.80
N VAL A 62 3.39 -9.95 -1.95
CA VAL A 62 3.52 -10.03 -0.49
C VAL A 62 2.47 -10.99 0.04
N THR A 63 2.86 -12.23 0.32
CA THR A 63 1.96 -13.33 0.67
C THR A 63 1.26 -13.18 2.03
N ASN A 64 1.70 -12.24 2.86
CA ASN A 64 1.13 -11.99 4.19
C ASN A 64 0.18 -10.77 4.21
N GLY A 65 -0.42 -10.47 3.07
CA GLY A 65 -1.47 -9.46 2.90
C GLY A 65 -0.96 -8.02 2.82
N SER A 66 -1.84 -7.12 2.36
CA SER A 66 -1.56 -5.68 2.21
C SER A 66 -1.15 -4.98 3.50
N SER A 67 -1.53 -5.49 4.66
CA SER A 67 -1.02 -4.98 5.94
C SER A 67 0.49 -5.16 6.08
N THR A 68 1.05 -6.26 5.57
CA THR A 68 2.50 -6.45 5.54
C THR A 68 3.14 -5.60 4.44
N SER A 69 2.51 -5.47 3.27
CA SER A 69 2.98 -4.54 2.22
C SER A 69 3.12 -3.11 2.76
N ASN A 70 2.10 -2.62 3.46
CA ASN A 70 2.13 -1.30 4.09
C ASN A 70 3.31 -1.16 5.08
N ARG A 71 3.53 -2.17 5.93
CA ARG A 71 4.65 -2.17 6.89
C ARG A 71 6.01 -2.21 6.19
N VAL A 72 6.17 -3.04 5.17
CA VAL A 72 7.41 -3.15 4.41
C VAL A 72 7.77 -1.83 3.74
N ILE A 73 6.83 -1.20 3.03
CA ILE A 73 7.04 0.09 2.37
C ILE A 73 7.40 1.15 3.41
N PHE A 74 6.60 1.25 4.47
CA PHE A 74 6.80 2.27 5.48
C PHE A 74 8.18 2.13 6.16
N MET A 75 8.53 0.92 6.63
CA MET A 75 9.80 0.66 7.31
C MET A 75 11.02 0.76 6.37
N ALA A 76 10.85 0.57 5.07
CA ALA A 76 11.90 0.82 4.08
C ALA A 76 12.13 2.31 3.82
N CYS A 77 11.11 3.15 4.06
CA CYS A 77 11.16 4.59 3.79
C CYS A 77 11.43 5.45 5.02
N VAL A 78 11.09 4.95 6.23
CA VAL A 78 11.09 5.74 7.46
C VAL A 78 11.80 4.99 8.58
N THR A 79 12.75 5.64 9.24
CA THR A 79 13.48 5.12 10.38
C THR A 79 13.18 5.91 11.66
N HIS A 80 13.82 5.51 12.75
CA HIS A 80 13.63 6.11 14.07
C HIS A 80 13.84 7.65 14.04
N ASN A 81 12.93 8.37 14.69
CA ASN A 81 12.91 9.84 14.77
C ASN A 81 12.74 10.60 13.44
N GLN A 82 12.41 9.91 12.33
CA GLN A 82 12.05 10.62 11.10
C GLN A 82 10.58 10.97 11.07
N VAL A 83 10.26 12.13 10.50
CA VAL A 83 8.88 12.63 10.36
C VAL A 83 8.22 11.98 9.15
N ALA A 84 7.02 11.44 9.34
CA ALA A 84 6.17 10.91 8.27
C ALA A 84 4.82 11.62 8.24
N LEU A 85 4.40 12.06 7.07
CA LEU A 85 3.05 12.59 6.84
C LEU A 85 2.07 11.43 6.71
N CYS A 86 1.04 11.41 7.52
CA CYS A 86 0.11 10.30 7.57
C CYS A 86 -1.33 10.78 7.49
N ASP A 87 -2.10 10.21 6.56
CA ASP A 87 -3.55 10.35 6.57
C ASP A 87 -4.10 9.84 7.91
N ARG A 88 -4.84 10.69 8.63
CA ARG A 88 -5.44 10.25 9.91
C ARG A 88 -6.49 9.15 9.73
N ASN A 89 -7.01 8.97 8.52
CA ASN A 89 -7.89 7.87 8.13
C ASN A 89 -7.13 6.66 7.59
N CYS A 90 -5.90 6.43 8.01
CA CYS A 90 -5.10 5.30 7.57
C CYS A 90 -5.55 3.97 8.20
N HIS A 91 -5.21 2.88 7.52
CA HIS A 91 -5.38 1.54 8.09
C HIS A 91 -4.43 1.31 9.26
N LYS A 92 -4.88 0.56 10.28
CA LYS A 92 -4.09 0.24 11.50
C LYS A 92 -2.67 -0.32 11.23
N SER A 93 -2.43 -0.93 10.08
CA SER A 93 -1.10 -1.41 9.69
C SER A 93 -0.07 -0.29 9.54
N ILE A 94 -0.51 0.92 9.20
CA ILE A 94 0.34 2.10 9.12
C ILE A 94 0.70 2.60 10.51
N GLU A 95 -0.26 2.65 11.42
CA GLU A 95 0.00 3.01 12.83
C GLU A 95 0.98 2.01 13.48
N GLN A 96 0.80 0.72 13.20
CA GLN A 96 1.75 -0.31 13.62
C GLN A 96 3.14 -0.10 13.02
N ALA A 97 3.23 0.24 11.73
CA ALA A 97 4.51 0.49 11.07
C ALA A 97 5.22 1.72 11.66
N MET A 98 4.51 2.80 11.95
CA MET A 98 5.04 3.97 12.65
C MET A 98 5.60 3.61 14.02
N THR A 99 4.84 2.82 14.80
CA THR A 99 5.29 2.35 16.11
C THR A 99 6.55 1.48 16.00
N MET A 100 6.57 0.54 15.06
CA MET A 100 7.69 -0.39 14.87
C MET A 100 8.97 0.31 14.40
N SER A 101 8.85 1.33 13.55
CA SER A 101 9.99 2.10 13.04
C SER A 101 10.46 3.18 14.02
N GLY A 102 9.65 3.56 15.01
CA GLY A 102 9.90 4.72 15.87
C GLY A 102 9.78 6.05 15.12
N ALA A 103 8.97 6.08 14.07
CA ALA A 103 8.69 7.29 13.29
C ALA A 103 7.87 8.31 14.08
N ILE A 104 8.01 9.58 13.75
CA ILE A 104 7.20 10.66 14.29
C ILE A 104 6.06 10.96 13.32
N PRO A 105 4.80 10.68 13.70
CA PRO A 105 3.66 10.97 12.84
C PRO A 105 3.37 12.48 12.81
N ASN A 106 3.16 13.00 11.61
CA ASN A 106 2.50 14.29 11.41
C ASN A 106 1.21 14.05 10.62
N TYR A 107 0.07 14.11 11.31
CA TYR A 107 -1.20 13.70 10.74
C TYR A 107 -1.82 14.77 9.86
N MET A 108 -2.19 14.38 8.64
CA MET A 108 -3.05 15.14 7.74
C MET A 108 -4.51 14.83 8.08
N MET A 109 -5.25 15.85 8.53
CA MET A 109 -6.59 15.66 9.09
C MET A 109 -7.66 15.72 8.01
N PRO A 110 -8.47 14.66 7.85
CA PRO A 110 -9.64 14.68 6.97
C PRO A 110 -10.78 15.52 7.59
N LEU A 111 -11.65 16.01 6.73
CA LEU A 111 -12.90 16.64 7.15
C LEU A 111 -13.86 15.59 7.74
N ARG A 112 -14.85 16.08 8.49
CA ARG A 112 -16.00 15.28 8.93
C ARG A 112 -17.29 16.04 8.64
N ASN A 113 -18.32 15.32 8.24
CA ASN A 113 -19.64 15.91 8.11
C ASN A 113 -20.35 16.00 9.48
N PHE A 114 -21.58 16.53 9.48
CA PHE A 114 -22.40 16.68 10.70
C PHE A 114 -22.64 15.34 11.43
N TYR A 115 -22.72 14.23 10.70
CA TYR A 115 -22.91 12.90 11.27
C TYR A 115 -21.61 12.23 11.72
N GLY A 116 -20.46 12.91 11.62
CA GLY A 116 -19.16 12.37 11.97
C GLY A 116 -18.52 11.46 10.90
N ILE A 117 -19.15 11.33 9.73
CA ILE A 117 -18.60 10.55 8.60
C ILE A 117 -17.33 11.26 8.11
N ILE A 118 -16.28 10.47 7.92
CA ILE A 118 -14.96 10.97 7.49
C ILE A 118 -15.03 11.37 6.01
N GLY A 119 -14.63 12.60 5.73
CA GLY A 119 -14.49 13.16 4.39
C GLY A 119 -13.04 13.11 3.87
N PRO A 120 -12.75 13.86 2.80
CA PRO A 120 -11.39 13.96 2.27
C PRO A 120 -10.51 14.87 3.15
N ILE A 121 -9.20 14.71 3.03
CA ILE A 121 -8.24 15.73 3.45
C ILE A 121 -8.41 16.93 2.51
N PRO A 122 -8.66 18.13 3.02
CA PRO A 122 -8.81 19.30 2.15
C PRO A 122 -7.50 19.59 1.40
N PRO A 123 -7.55 19.94 0.10
CA PRO A 123 -6.34 20.23 -0.69
C PRO A 123 -5.41 21.26 -0.07
N GLN A 124 -5.97 22.23 0.66
CA GLN A 124 -5.20 23.25 1.37
C GLN A 124 -4.30 22.66 2.47
N ALA A 125 -4.75 21.60 3.13
CA ALA A 125 -3.97 20.91 4.16
C ALA A 125 -2.80 20.07 3.60
N LEU A 126 -2.79 19.82 2.28
CA LEU A 126 -1.71 19.11 1.59
C LEU A 126 -0.64 20.05 1.02
N GLN A 127 -0.83 21.37 1.11
CA GLN A 127 0.15 22.36 0.64
C GLN A 127 1.35 22.44 1.57
N ALA A 128 2.53 22.75 1.03
CA ALA A 128 3.78 22.78 1.78
C ALA A 128 3.72 23.71 3.00
N GLU A 129 3.08 24.87 2.89
CA GLU A 129 2.96 25.81 4.01
C GLU A 129 2.08 25.28 5.15
N ALA A 130 0.99 24.56 4.81
CA ALA A 130 0.14 23.92 5.81
C ALA A 130 0.88 22.76 6.52
N ILE A 131 1.65 21.97 5.76
CA ILE A 131 2.49 20.90 6.30
C ILE A 131 3.56 21.47 7.23
N LYS A 132 4.29 22.51 6.83
CA LYS A 132 5.29 23.18 7.68
C LYS A 132 4.66 23.68 8.98
N LYS A 133 3.46 24.27 8.90
CA LYS A 133 2.73 24.75 10.08
C LYS A 133 2.40 23.60 11.03
N THR A 134 1.80 22.50 10.54
CA THR A 134 1.44 21.35 11.40
C THR A 134 2.67 20.69 12.00
N ILE A 135 3.79 20.63 11.28
CA ILE A 135 5.07 20.15 11.80
C ILE A 135 5.58 21.03 12.93
N SER A 136 5.52 22.35 12.78
CA SER A 136 5.97 23.29 13.81
C SER A 136 5.11 23.27 15.09
N GLU A 137 3.86 22.82 14.97
CA GLU A 137 2.91 22.67 16.08
C GLU A 137 2.96 21.26 16.70
N ASN A 138 3.73 20.33 16.12
CA ASN A 138 3.81 18.94 16.58
C ASN A 138 4.77 18.82 17.78
N SER A 139 4.21 18.58 18.95
CA SER A 139 4.97 18.48 20.20
C SER A 139 5.94 17.30 20.28
N LEU A 140 5.83 16.32 19.38
CA LEU A 140 6.76 15.20 19.28
C LEU A 140 8.06 15.57 18.56
N ILE A 141 8.08 16.69 17.82
CA ILE A 141 9.25 17.14 17.07
C ILE A 141 10.04 18.12 17.94
N THR A 142 11.08 17.62 18.58
CA THR A 142 11.97 18.42 19.42
C THR A 142 13.09 19.06 18.59
N LYS A 143 13.89 19.97 19.19
CA LYS A 143 14.91 20.75 18.46
C LYS A 143 16.05 19.93 17.87
N ASP A 144 16.27 18.72 18.38
CA ASP A 144 17.29 17.76 17.94
C ASP A 144 16.79 16.82 16.82
N ILE A 145 15.52 16.95 16.42
CA ILE A 145 14.90 16.13 15.37
C ILE A 145 14.87 16.93 14.06
N ASP A 146 15.29 16.28 12.97
CA ASP A 146 15.08 16.83 11.62
C ASP A 146 13.58 16.86 11.32
N SER A 147 13.06 18.07 11.18
CA SER A 147 11.64 18.30 10.91
C SER A 147 11.24 18.05 9.44
N THR A 148 12.19 17.70 8.57
CA THR A 148 11.91 17.41 7.17
C THR A 148 11.17 16.07 7.05
N PRO A 149 9.94 16.04 6.51
CA PRO A 149 9.24 14.78 6.34
C PRO A 149 9.85 13.97 5.21
N VAL A 150 10.05 12.66 5.43
CA VAL A 150 10.71 11.76 4.47
C VAL A 150 9.75 10.91 3.67
N HIS A 151 8.49 10.85 4.06
CA HIS A 151 7.49 9.97 3.48
C HIS A 151 6.08 10.50 3.72
N ALA A 152 5.18 10.31 2.76
CA ALA A 152 3.76 10.58 2.94
C ALA A 152 2.92 9.35 2.60
N ILE A 153 1.85 9.10 3.35
CA ILE A 153 0.89 8.05 3.04
C ILE A 153 -0.54 8.57 3.06
N VAL A 154 -1.31 8.18 2.04
CA VAL A 154 -2.73 8.52 1.88
C VAL A 154 -3.53 7.26 1.55
N THR A 155 -4.67 7.08 2.20
CA THR A 155 -5.62 6.01 1.90
C THR A 155 -6.46 6.36 0.68
N ASN A 156 -6.39 5.54 -0.38
CA ASN A 156 -7.10 5.73 -1.65
C ASN A 156 -7.58 4.38 -2.22
N SER A 157 -8.87 4.05 -2.34
CA SER A 157 -9.99 4.84 -1.81
C SER A 157 -10.27 4.52 -0.34
N THR A 158 -11.08 5.36 0.30
CA THR A 158 -11.60 5.09 1.64
C THR A 158 -12.73 4.05 1.60
N TYR A 159 -13.13 3.51 2.75
CA TYR A 159 -14.28 2.59 2.85
C TYR A 159 -15.59 3.22 2.37
N ASP A 160 -15.73 4.53 2.47
CA ASP A 160 -16.90 5.29 2.02
C ASP A 160 -16.85 5.63 0.53
N GLY A 161 -15.85 5.14 -0.20
CA GLY A 161 -15.70 5.32 -1.63
C GLY A 161 -15.12 6.67 -2.06
N LEU A 162 -14.49 7.42 -1.15
CA LEU A 162 -13.79 8.66 -1.52
C LEU A 162 -12.50 8.32 -2.27
N CYS A 163 -12.40 8.82 -3.49
CA CYS A 163 -11.27 8.63 -4.39
C CYS A 163 -10.56 9.97 -4.59
N TYR A 164 -9.33 10.07 -4.15
CA TYR A 164 -8.51 11.24 -4.45
C TYR A 164 -8.13 11.30 -5.94
N ASN A 165 -7.91 12.50 -6.45
CA ASN A 165 -7.12 12.66 -7.65
C ASN A 165 -5.65 12.47 -7.25
N ALA A 166 -5.09 11.28 -7.53
CA ALA A 166 -3.74 10.89 -7.10
C ALA A 166 -2.69 11.84 -7.66
N ARG A 167 -2.79 12.20 -8.94
CA ARG A 167 -1.92 13.19 -9.58
C ARG A 167 -1.88 14.50 -8.80
N ARG A 168 -3.06 15.01 -8.41
CA ARG A 168 -3.15 16.27 -7.67
C ARG A 168 -2.57 16.16 -6.26
N VAL A 169 -2.76 15.03 -5.60
CA VAL A 169 -2.17 14.76 -4.28
C VAL A 169 -0.63 14.72 -4.39
N GLU A 170 -0.10 14.05 -5.40
CA GLU A 170 1.34 14.01 -5.67
C GLU A 170 1.93 15.40 -5.94
N GLU A 171 1.26 16.22 -6.77
CA GLU A 171 1.69 17.60 -7.04
C GLU A 171 1.77 18.46 -5.76
N LEU A 172 0.83 18.27 -4.83
CA LEU A 172 0.78 19.04 -3.59
C LEU A 172 1.81 18.54 -2.57
N LEU A 173 1.84 17.23 -2.30
CA LEU A 173 2.72 16.64 -1.31
C LEU A 173 4.17 16.52 -1.78
N GLY A 174 4.41 16.42 -3.09
CA GLY A 174 5.76 16.39 -3.66
C GLY A 174 6.60 17.65 -3.43
N GLN A 175 5.97 18.73 -2.95
CA GLN A 175 6.68 19.91 -2.46
C GLN A 175 7.27 19.72 -1.05
N SER A 176 6.87 18.64 -0.37
CA SER A 176 7.25 18.37 1.02
C SER A 176 7.97 17.05 1.21
N VAL A 177 7.78 16.05 0.31
CA VAL A 177 8.35 14.70 0.41
C VAL A 177 8.80 14.17 -0.94
N ASP A 178 9.82 13.30 -0.92
CA ASP A 178 10.32 12.60 -2.11
C ASP A 178 9.72 11.20 -2.30
N ARG A 179 8.96 10.72 -1.32
CA ARG A 179 8.37 9.38 -1.32
C ARG A 179 6.91 9.44 -0.90
N MET A 180 6.05 8.87 -1.73
CA MET A 180 4.62 8.83 -1.50
C MET A 180 4.08 7.41 -1.57
N HIS A 181 3.16 7.08 -0.68
CA HIS A 181 2.49 5.80 -0.62
C HIS A 181 0.98 5.97 -0.66
N PHE A 182 0.33 5.35 -1.63
CA PHE A 182 -1.12 5.22 -1.65
C PHE A 182 -1.50 3.82 -1.15
N ASP A 183 -2.24 3.77 -0.04
CA ASP A 183 -2.89 2.53 0.37
C ASP A 183 -4.16 2.35 -0.46
N GLU A 184 -4.03 1.57 -1.53
CA GLU A 184 -5.08 1.24 -2.50
C GLU A 184 -5.63 -0.18 -2.28
N ALA A 185 -5.62 -0.67 -1.04
CA ALA A 185 -6.03 -2.04 -0.73
C ALA A 185 -7.45 -2.40 -1.25
N TRP A 186 -8.33 -1.40 -1.40
CA TRP A 186 -9.69 -1.54 -1.94
C TRP A 186 -9.84 -1.04 -3.38
N TYR A 187 -8.76 -0.61 -4.04
CA TYR A 187 -8.90 0.24 -5.23
C TYR A 187 -8.14 -0.27 -6.47
N GLY A 188 -7.58 -1.48 -6.43
CA GLY A 188 -6.79 -2.04 -7.53
C GLY A 188 -7.50 -2.08 -8.89
N TYR A 189 -8.82 -2.18 -8.90
CA TYR A 189 -9.62 -2.18 -10.13
C TYR A 189 -9.65 -0.83 -10.87
N ALA A 190 -9.30 0.26 -10.22
CA ALA A 190 -9.38 1.61 -10.80
C ALA A 190 -8.55 1.75 -12.09
N ARG A 191 -7.43 1.05 -12.18
CA ARG A 191 -6.57 1.02 -13.36
C ARG A 191 -7.33 0.65 -14.65
N PHE A 192 -8.35 -0.20 -14.56
CA PHE A 192 -9.00 -0.83 -15.71
C PHE A 192 -10.24 -0.09 -16.22
N ASN A 193 -10.60 1.06 -15.64
CA ASN A 193 -11.72 1.85 -16.09
C ASN A 193 -11.37 3.33 -16.24
N PRO A 194 -11.59 3.94 -17.42
CA PRO A 194 -11.17 5.32 -17.70
C PRO A 194 -11.86 6.38 -16.84
N ILE A 195 -12.98 6.06 -16.16
CA ILE A 195 -13.64 6.98 -15.20
C ILE A 195 -12.70 7.36 -14.02
N TYR A 196 -11.72 6.50 -13.72
CA TYR A 196 -10.75 6.72 -12.66
C TYR A 196 -9.44 7.32 -13.13
N LYS A 197 -9.39 7.90 -14.33
CA LYS A 197 -8.20 8.57 -14.85
C LYS A 197 -7.62 9.53 -13.81
N ASP A 198 -6.30 9.46 -13.59
CA ASP A 198 -5.53 10.25 -12.63
C ASP A 198 -5.96 10.09 -11.14
N ARG A 199 -6.77 9.05 -10.83
CA ARG A 199 -7.30 8.80 -9.49
C ARG A 199 -6.69 7.59 -8.78
N PHE A 200 -5.67 6.97 -9.33
CA PHE A 200 -4.93 5.85 -8.73
C PHE A 200 -3.43 6.10 -8.85
N ALA A 201 -2.65 5.54 -7.95
CA ALA A 201 -1.21 5.83 -7.81
C ALA A 201 -0.39 5.60 -9.08
N MET A 202 -0.64 4.50 -9.78
CA MET A 202 0.12 4.13 -11.00
C MET A 202 -0.56 4.70 -12.26
N TYR A 203 -0.98 5.97 -12.24
CA TYR A 203 -1.45 6.66 -13.44
C TYR A 203 -0.27 7.00 -14.37
N GLY A 204 -0.56 7.26 -15.64
CA GLY A 204 0.47 7.61 -16.63
C GLY A 204 1.23 6.41 -17.19
N ASN A 205 2.39 6.70 -17.76
CA ASN A 205 3.29 5.70 -18.34
C ASN A 205 4.59 5.64 -17.52
N PRO A 206 4.96 4.48 -16.96
CA PRO A 206 6.19 4.37 -16.17
C PRO A 206 7.46 4.70 -16.95
N ALA A 207 7.45 4.60 -18.28
CA ALA A 207 8.59 4.97 -19.12
C ALA A 207 8.91 6.47 -19.12
N ASP A 208 7.94 7.31 -18.77
CA ASP A 208 8.10 8.77 -18.71
C ASP A 208 8.65 9.24 -17.35
N HIS A 209 8.71 8.35 -16.37
CA HIS A 209 9.20 8.66 -15.02
C HIS A 209 10.73 8.77 -14.98
N LYS A 210 11.24 9.85 -14.41
CA LYS A 210 12.67 10.09 -14.26
C LYS A 210 13.17 9.68 -12.89
N PRO A 211 14.46 9.32 -12.73
CA PRO A 211 15.05 8.98 -11.44
C PRO A 211 14.97 10.10 -10.38
N THR A 212 14.81 11.35 -10.83
CA THR A 212 14.65 12.53 -9.98
C THR A 212 13.21 12.80 -9.56
N ASP A 213 12.25 12.09 -10.13
CA ASP A 213 10.85 12.25 -9.77
C ASP A 213 10.57 11.56 -8.42
N MET A 214 9.49 11.98 -7.78
CA MET A 214 9.06 11.39 -6.51
C MET A 214 8.82 9.88 -6.68
N THR A 215 9.31 9.10 -5.73
CA THR A 215 9.03 7.65 -5.70
C THR A 215 7.61 7.40 -5.18
N VAL A 216 6.79 6.75 -5.99
CA VAL A 216 5.40 6.44 -5.64
C VAL A 216 5.24 4.93 -5.41
N PHE A 217 4.62 4.59 -4.30
CA PHE A 217 4.25 3.22 -3.92
C PHE A 217 2.72 3.08 -3.93
N ALA A 218 2.24 1.91 -4.31
CA ALA A 218 0.84 1.52 -4.16
C ALA A 218 0.75 0.15 -3.49
N THR A 219 -0.11 0.03 -2.48
CA THR A 219 -0.47 -1.26 -1.90
C THR A 219 -1.85 -1.66 -2.37
N GLN A 220 -1.98 -2.86 -2.93
CA GLN A 220 -3.25 -3.38 -3.42
C GLN A 220 -3.51 -4.78 -2.86
N SER A 221 -4.77 -5.10 -2.56
CA SER A 221 -5.17 -6.44 -2.11
C SER A 221 -5.86 -7.18 -3.24
N THR A 222 -5.27 -8.29 -3.69
CA THR A 222 -5.84 -9.09 -4.78
C THR A 222 -7.18 -9.72 -4.39
N HIS A 223 -7.30 -10.20 -3.14
CA HIS A 223 -8.51 -10.90 -2.66
C HIS A 223 -9.71 -9.99 -2.41
N LYS A 224 -9.52 -8.67 -2.34
CA LYS A 224 -10.64 -7.74 -2.09
C LYS A 224 -11.41 -7.46 -3.38
N LEU A 225 -10.80 -6.80 -4.36
CA LEU A 225 -11.51 -6.32 -5.55
C LEU A 225 -10.82 -6.70 -6.88
N LEU A 226 -9.81 -7.58 -6.87
CA LEU A 226 -9.16 -8.10 -8.07
C LEU A 226 -9.58 -9.54 -8.41
N ALA A 227 -10.69 -10.01 -7.84
CA ALA A 227 -11.30 -11.32 -8.12
C ALA A 227 -10.38 -12.54 -7.86
N ALA A 228 -9.42 -12.42 -6.95
CA ALA A 228 -8.61 -13.56 -6.51
C ALA A 228 -9.28 -14.32 -5.37
N LEU A 229 -9.08 -15.64 -5.32
CA LEU A 229 -9.71 -16.53 -4.34
C LEU A 229 -8.99 -16.56 -2.99
N SER A 230 -7.74 -16.14 -2.90
CA SER A 230 -6.95 -16.21 -1.68
C SER A 230 -6.29 -14.89 -1.34
N GLN A 231 -5.80 -14.79 -0.12
CA GLN A 231 -5.03 -13.63 0.32
C GLN A 231 -3.78 -13.44 -0.55
N ALA A 232 -3.57 -12.24 -0.91
CA ALA A 232 -2.33 -11.79 -1.53
C ALA A 232 -1.57 -10.90 -0.56
#